data_31f86caaffb014923feda7f5dffa1032
#
_entry.id   31f86caaffb014923feda7f5dffa1032
#
_cell.length_a   1.000
_cell.length_b   1.000
_cell.length_c   1.000
_cell.angle_alpha   90.00
_cell.angle_beta   90.00
_cell.angle_gamma   90.00
#
_symmetry.space_group_name_H-M   'P 1'
#
loop_
_entity.id
_entity.type
_entity.pdbx_description
1 polymer ?
#
loop_
_entity_poly.entity_id
_entity_poly.type
_entity_poly.pdbx_seq_one_letter_code
_entity_poly.pdbx_strand_id
1 'polypeptide(L)'
;TAKTEEQEFQKIYNLPVVVVPTNKPLIRIDYPDVIYKTRIAKYKAAVNEIEECHKSGRPVLVGTTSIAQSEELSAMLKRRNIPHNVLNAKYHEKEAEIISHAGQYGAVTIATNMAGRGTDITLGEGVPELGGLHIIGTERHESRRIDNQLRGRCARQGDPGSSKFFLSLEDDLMRLFGSDNIAGIMDKLGMEDDEPIEHSLVTKSIENAQKKVEARNFSIRKHVLEYDDVMNQQREVIYSQRHKILHQENLKDTIKEMVDETVERTMTMYAPPEVYSEDWDLQALINYAEDFYAPRGLLTVDYLQNLSREELAEYLQKVAELMRELENLVMLKVVDNHWMEHLDAMDMLREGVGLRAYGQKDPLVEYKFEAYDMFEAMMEAIKEDVVRYIYRVNVITQPQVEDPLENASTNNPTPEGDEGNLKAEPKK
;
A
#
# COMPACT_ATOMS: atom_id res chain seq x y z
N THR A 1 -5.40 -20.30 -7.98
CA THR A 1 -5.04 -18.89 -8.23
C THR A 1 -3.58 -18.61 -7.91
N ALA A 2 -3.07 -19.00 -6.71
CA ALA A 2 -1.68 -18.74 -6.32
C ALA A 2 -0.65 -19.57 -7.10
N LYS A 3 -1.03 -20.72 -7.66
CA LYS A 3 -0.08 -21.60 -8.40
C LYS A 3 0.52 -20.92 -9.63
N THR A 4 -0.21 -20.06 -10.31
CA THR A 4 0.30 -19.30 -11.47
C THR A 4 1.37 -18.29 -11.07
N GLU A 5 1.36 -17.81 -9.83
CA GLU A 5 2.26 -16.83 -9.25
C GLU A 5 3.27 -17.46 -8.26
N GLU A 6 3.44 -18.79 -8.29
CA GLU A 6 4.29 -19.53 -7.33
C GLU A 6 5.73 -18.99 -7.27
N GLN A 7 6.30 -18.64 -8.43
CA GLN A 7 7.65 -18.08 -8.49
C GLN A 7 7.74 -16.69 -7.83
N GLU A 8 6.69 -15.89 -7.93
CA GLU A 8 6.60 -14.60 -7.28
C GLU A 8 6.50 -14.77 -5.75
N PHE A 9 5.62 -15.66 -5.28
CA PHE A 9 5.51 -15.97 -3.85
C PHE A 9 6.83 -16.44 -3.26
N GLN A 10 7.55 -17.30 -3.98
CA GLN A 10 8.83 -17.81 -3.51
C GLN A 10 9.93 -16.75 -3.52
N LYS A 11 10.05 -15.96 -4.62
CA LYS A 11 11.19 -15.03 -4.80
C LYS A 11 11.03 -13.73 -4.03
N ILE A 12 9.80 -13.25 -3.85
CA ILE A 12 9.51 -11.97 -3.21
C ILE A 12 9.19 -12.16 -1.72
N TYR A 13 8.33 -13.13 -1.40
CA TYR A 13 7.80 -13.29 -0.05
C TYR A 13 8.40 -14.50 0.69
N ASN A 14 9.27 -15.26 0.03
CA ASN A 14 9.84 -16.52 0.56
C ASN A 14 8.77 -17.49 1.06
N LEU A 15 7.62 -17.54 0.36
CA LEU A 15 6.48 -18.39 0.71
C LEU A 15 6.30 -19.52 -0.32
N PRO A 16 6.27 -20.78 0.09
CA PRO A 16 5.92 -21.89 -0.79
C PRO A 16 4.42 -21.90 -1.11
N VAL A 17 4.07 -22.32 -2.33
CA VAL A 17 2.67 -22.50 -2.73
C VAL A 17 2.30 -23.98 -2.69
N VAL A 18 1.33 -24.32 -1.84
CA VAL A 18 0.78 -25.68 -1.73
C VAL A 18 -0.58 -25.74 -2.39
N VAL A 19 -0.77 -26.73 -3.27
CA VAL A 19 -2.06 -26.98 -3.92
C VAL A 19 -2.86 -27.97 -3.08
N VAL A 20 -3.96 -27.49 -2.50
CA VAL A 20 -4.91 -28.34 -1.79
C VAL A 20 -5.90 -28.90 -2.80
N PRO A 21 -6.10 -30.24 -2.87
CA PRO A 21 -7.06 -30.85 -3.78
C PRO A 21 -8.49 -30.41 -3.44
N THR A 22 -9.33 -30.33 -4.48
CA THR A 22 -10.74 -29.96 -4.33
C THR A 22 -11.56 -31.11 -3.70
N ASN A 23 -12.61 -30.77 -2.96
CA ASN A 23 -13.51 -31.76 -2.35
C ASN A 23 -14.21 -32.65 -3.39
N LYS A 24 -14.68 -32.03 -4.50
CA LYS A 24 -15.24 -32.75 -5.64
C LYS A 24 -14.40 -32.49 -6.88
N PRO A 25 -14.32 -33.42 -7.83
CA PRO A 25 -13.56 -33.23 -9.06
C PRO A 25 -14.13 -32.08 -9.89
N LEU A 26 -13.23 -31.34 -10.54
CA LEU A 26 -13.62 -30.29 -11.48
C LEU A 26 -14.05 -30.93 -12.80
N ILE A 27 -15.33 -30.74 -13.16
CA ILE A 27 -15.93 -31.24 -14.40
C ILE A 27 -16.20 -30.16 -15.46
N ARG A 28 -15.69 -28.92 -15.21
CA ARG A 28 -15.80 -27.82 -16.16
C ARG A 28 -15.12 -28.13 -17.49
N ILE A 29 -15.79 -27.73 -18.56
CA ILE A 29 -15.23 -27.80 -19.93
C ILE A 29 -14.68 -26.42 -20.30
N ASP A 30 -13.37 -26.34 -20.45
CA ASP A 30 -12.70 -25.11 -20.93
C ASP A 30 -12.49 -25.24 -22.47
N TYR A 31 -13.30 -24.53 -23.26
CA TYR A 31 -13.18 -24.52 -24.73
C TYR A 31 -11.93 -23.73 -25.16
N PRO A 32 -11.35 -24.07 -26.32
CA PRO A 32 -10.29 -23.27 -26.92
C PRO A 32 -10.72 -21.82 -27.14
N ASP A 33 -9.75 -20.92 -27.11
CA ASP A 33 -9.98 -19.51 -27.43
C ASP A 33 -10.33 -19.36 -28.90
N VAL A 34 -11.31 -18.50 -29.19
CA VAL A 34 -11.69 -18.13 -30.56
C VAL A 34 -11.16 -16.72 -30.83
N ILE A 35 -10.37 -16.59 -31.89
CA ILE A 35 -9.64 -15.36 -32.16
C ILE A 35 -10.15 -14.76 -33.46
N TYR A 36 -10.40 -13.45 -33.45
CA TYR A 36 -10.86 -12.67 -34.59
C TYR A 36 -9.86 -11.58 -34.95
N LYS A 37 -9.88 -11.13 -36.19
CA LYS A 37 -9.04 -10.03 -36.64
C LYS A 37 -9.46 -8.72 -35.99
N THR A 38 -10.77 -8.44 -35.94
CA THR A 38 -11.32 -7.19 -35.44
C THR A 38 -12.15 -7.36 -34.16
N ARG A 39 -12.24 -6.28 -33.34
CA ARG A 39 -13.10 -6.27 -32.14
C ARG A 39 -14.58 -6.41 -32.49
N ILE A 40 -15.00 -5.86 -33.64
CA ILE A 40 -16.41 -5.93 -34.10
C ILE A 40 -16.79 -7.38 -34.39
N ALA A 41 -15.95 -8.12 -35.10
CA ALA A 41 -16.19 -9.55 -35.40
C ALA A 41 -16.24 -10.39 -34.11
N LYS A 42 -15.30 -10.15 -33.19
CA LYS A 42 -15.27 -10.77 -31.86
C LYS A 42 -16.61 -10.57 -31.11
N TYR A 43 -17.06 -9.33 -31.00
CA TYR A 43 -18.30 -9.04 -30.26
C TYR A 43 -19.54 -9.61 -30.96
N LYS A 44 -19.63 -9.60 -32.31
CA LYS A 44 -20.68 -10.27 -33.03
C LYS A 44 -20.76 -11.77 -32.69
N ALA A 45 -19.60 -12.43 -32.68
CA ALA A 45 -19.54 -13.85 -32.36
C ALA A 45 -19.91 -14.14 -30.91
N ALA A 46 -19.40 -13.35 -29.96
CA ALA A 46 -19.76 -13.46 -28.55
C ALA A 46 -21.26 -13.26 -28.32
N VAL A 47 -21.87 -12.27 -28.98
CA VAL A 47 -23.35 -12.03 -28.90
C VAL A 47 -24.14 -13.18 -29.49
N ASN A 48 -23.67 -13.81 -30.57
CA ASN A 48 -24.33 -14.99 -31.14
C ASN A 48 -24.29 -16.18 -30.14
N GLU A 49 -23.15 -16.45 -29.50
CA GLU A 49 -23.02 -17.50 -28.47
C GLU A 49 -23.92 -17.22 -27.26
N ILE A 50 -24.00 -15.95 -26.81
CA ILE A 50 -24.93 -15.54 -25.74
C ILE A 50 -26.37 -15.78 -26.12
N GLU A 51 -26.77 -15.45 -27.35
CA GLU A 51 -28.11 -15.63 -27.86
C GLU A 51 -28.49 -17.10 -27.91
N GLU A 52 -27.62 -17.97 -28.38
CA GLU A 52 -27.82 -19.43 -28.44
C GLU A 52 -27.99 -20.02 -27.03
N CYS A 53 -27.12 -19.65 -26.11
CA CYS A 53 -27.21 -20.08 -24.72
C CYS A 53 -28.54 -19.59 -24.07
N HIS A 54 -28.90 -18.32 -24.25
CA HIS A 54 -30.11 -17.77 -23.72
C HIS A 54 -31.35 -18.49 -24.25
N LYS A 55 -31.41 -18.76 -25.57
CA LYS A 55 -32.51 -19.51 -26.20
C LYS A 55 -32.60 -20.95 -25.69
N SER A 56 -31.52 -21.59 -25.38
CA SER A 56 -31.49 -22.92 -24.77
C SER A 56 -31.82 -22.91 -23.26
N GLY A 57 -31.98 -21.74 -22.64
CA GLY A 57 -32.22 -21.58 -21.20
C GLY A 57 -30.96 -21.67 -20.35
N ARG A 58 -29.76 -21.79 -20.95
CA ARG A 58 -28.49 -21.89 -20.26
C ARG A 58 -28.04 -20.51 -19.79
N PRO A 59 -27.72 -20.32 -18.49
CA PRO A 59 -27.22 -19.04 -17.98
C PRO A 59 -25.84 -18.73 -18.51
N VAL A 60 -25.55 -17.42 -18.75
CA VAL A 60 -24.29 -16.92 -19.25
C VAL A 60 -23.78 -15.79 -18.37
N LEU A 61 -22.50 -15.89 -17.96
CA LEU A 61 -21.78 -14.80 -17.32
C LEU A 61 -20.66 -14.32 -18.26
N VAL A 62 -20.74 -13.07 -18.69
CA VAL A 62 -19.76 -12.45 -19.58
C VAL A 62 -18.79 -11.59 -18.77
N GLY A 63 -17.51 -11.92 -18.84
CA GLY A 63 -16.43 -11.14 -18.26
C GLY A 63 -15.87 -10.12 -19.25
N THR A 64 -15.80 -8.85 -18.83
CA THR A 64 -15.18 -7.75 -19.58
C THR A 64 -14.03 -7.14 -18.79
N THR A 65 -13.06 -6.53 -19.46
CA THR A 65 -11.89 -5.91 -18.83
C THR A 65 -12.15 -4.46 -18.41
N SER A 66 -13.13 -3.78 -19.02
CA SER A 66 -13.45 -2.39 -18.71
C SER A 66 -14.97 -2.11 -18.69
N ILE A 67 -15.34 -0.99 -18.05
CA ILE A 67 -16.72 -0.52 -18.02
C ILE A 67 -17.20 -0.17 -19.43
N ALA A 68 -16.37 0.48 -20.25
CA ALA A 68 -16.70 0.86 -21.61
C ALA A 68 -17.09 -0.36 -22.47
N GLN A 69 -16.33 -1.45 -22.36
CA GLN A 69 -16.64 -2.72 -23.05
C GLN A 69 -17.95 -3.35 -22.57
N SER A 70 -18.23 -3.27 -21.28
CA SER A 70 -19.48 -3.80 -20.73
C SER A 70 -20.69 -3.01 -21.24
N GLU A 71 -20.56 -1.69 -21.40
CA GLU A 71 -21.61 -0.82 -21.96
C GLU A 71 -21.80 -1.06 -23.47
N GLU A 72 -20.71 -1.24 -24.23
CA GLU A 72 -20.74 -1.57 -25.66
C GLU A 72 -21.44 -2.91 -25.91
N LEU A 73 -21.09 -3.94 -25.19
CA LEU A 73 -21.71 -5.26 -25.28
C LEU A 73 -23.18 -5.21 -24.87
N SER A 74 -23.50 -4.48 -23.80
CA SER A 74 -24.89 -4.25 -23.38
C SER A 74 -25.71 -3.57 -24.46
N ALA A 75 -25.17 -2.59 -25.17
CA ALA A 75 -25.86 -1.94 -26.29
C ALA A 75 -26.15 -2.92 -27.46
N MET A 76 -25.19 -3.84 -27.72
CA MET A 76 -25.37 -4.88 -28.75
C MET A 76 -26.46 -5.90 -28.35
N LEU A 77 -26.49 -6.35 -27.09
CA LEU A 77 -27.53 -7.27 -26.59
C LEU A 77 -28.90 -6.62 -26.58
N LYS A 78 -29.04 -5.34 -26.24
CA LYS A 78 -30.29 -4.58 -26.32
C LYS A 78 -30.84 -4.52 -27.75
N ARG A 79 -29.98 -4.32 -28.75
CA ARG A 79 -30.39 -4.32 -30.17
C ARG A 79 -30.93 -5.67 -30.62
N ARG A 80 -30.52 -6.77 -29.96
CA ARG A 80 -30.99 -8.15 -30.19
C ARG A 80 -32.19 -8.53 -29.30
N ASN A 81 -32.68 -7.61 -28.46
CA ASN A 81 -33.73 -7.84 -27.46
C ASN A 81 -33.44 -8.98 -26.50
N ILE A 82 -32.15 -9.17 -26.12
CA ILE A 82 -31.72 -10.15 -25.12
C ILE A 82 -31.75 -9.47 -23.74
N PRO A 83 -32.62 -9.93 -22.80
CA PRO A 83 -32.63 -9.40 -21.44
C PRO A 83 -31.33 -9.74 -20.71
N HIS A 84 -30.73 -8.76 -20.08
CA HIS A 84 -29.46 -8.95 -19.39
C HIS A 84 -29.27 -7.95 -18.25
N ASN A 85 -28.44 -8.33 -17.28
CA ASN A 85 -27.98 -7.47 -16.19
C ASN A 85 -26.55 -7.03 -16.45
N VAL A 86 -26.21 -5.78 -16.08
CA VAL A 86 -24.86 -5.26 -16.17
C VAL A 86 -24.37 -4.94 -14.77
N LEU A 87 -23.26 -5.55 -14.40
CA LEU A 87 -22.61 -5.39 -13.13
C LEU A 87 -21.28 -4.67 -13.32
N ASN A 88 -21.22 -3.44 -12.88
CA ASN A 88 -20.00 -2.62 -12.92
C ASN A 88 -19.87 -1.80 -11.64
N ALA A 89 -18.72 -1.18 -11.44
CA ALA A 89 -18.39 -0.38 -10.24
C ALA A 89 -19.37 0.79 -9.94
N LYS A 90 -20.30 1.09 -10.83
CA LYS A 90 -21.32 2.15 -10.63
C LYS A 90 -22.50 1.71 -9.75
N TYR A 91 -22.69 0.39 -9.51
CA TYR A 91 -23.89 -0.16 -8.87
C TYR A 91 -23.58 -1.15 -7.74
N HIS A 92 -22.73 -0.77 -6.80
CA HIS A 92 -22.30 -1.65 -5.71
C HIS A 92 -23.43 -2.20 -4.82
N GLU A 93 -24.48 -1.42 -4.58
CA GLU A 93 -25.55 -1.80 -3.65
C GLU A 93 -26.36 -3.03 -4.12
N LYS A 94 -26.46 -3.26 -5.44
CA LYS A 94 -27.19 -4.39 -6.04
C LYS A 94 -26.31 -5.53 -6.51
N GLU A 95 -25.02 -5.44 -6.28
CA GLU A 95 -24.04 -6.39 -6.79
C GLU A 95 -24.33 -7.82 -6.34
N ALA A 96 -24.51 -8.04 -5.05
CA ALA A 96 -24.78 -9.36 -4.48
C ALA A 96 -26.09 -9.96 -4.99
N GLU A 97 -27.13 -9.16 -5.15
CA GLU A 97 -28.43 -9.59 -5.67
C GLU A 97 -28.33 -10.01 -7.14
N ILE A 98 -27.71 -9.20 -7.99
CA ILE A 98 -27.52 -9.51 -9.42
C ILE A 98 -26.70 -10.79 -9.60
N ILE A 99 -25.61 -10.96 -8.83
CA ILE A 99 -24.75 -12.14 -8.92
C ILE A 99 -25.48 -13.40 -8.42
N SER A 100 -26.27 -13.32 -7.38
CA SER A 100 -27.04 -14.49 -6.89
C SER A 100 -28.03 -15.01 -7.93
N HIS A 101 -28.53 -14.14 -8.80
CA HIS A 101 -29.42 -14.50 -9.89
C HIS A 101 -28.75 -14.89 -11.22
N ALA A 102 -27.41 -14.71 -11.32
CA ALA A 102 -26.66 -15.00 -12.55
C ALA A 102 -26.65 -16.49 -12.95
N GLY A 103 -26.96 -17.40 -12.03
CA GLY A 103 -27.07 -18.85 -12.27
C GLY A 103 -28.47 -19.34 -12.60
N GLN A 104 -29.48 -18.46 -12.72
CA GLN A 104 -30.86 -18.84 -12.99
C GLN A 104 -31.06 -19.15 -14.47
N TYR A 105 -32.13 -19.90 -14.78
CA TYR A 105 -32.51 -20.31 -16.13
C TYR A 105 -32.54 -19.11 -17.09
N GLY A 106 -31.77 -19.19 -18.19
CA GLY A 106 -31.70 -18.19 -19.24
C GLY A 106 -31.11 -16.83 -18.81
N ALA A 107 -30.57 -16.71 -17.62
CA ALA A 107 -29.97 -15.45 -17.14
C ALA A 107 -28.76 -15.06 -17.97
N VAL A 108 -28.66 -13.77 -18.35
CA VAL A 108 -27.48 -13.19 -18.99
C VAL A 108 -26.96 -12.07 -18.11
N THR A 109 -25.71 -12.19 -17.67
CA THR A 109 -25.05 -11.19 -16.79
C THR A 109 -23.73 -10.77 -17.39
N ILE A 110 -23.52 -9.46 -17.58
CA ILE A 110 -22.24 -8.88 -17.96
C ILE A 110 -21.59 -8.34 -16.70
N ALA A 111 -20.36 -8.75 -16.41
CA ALA A 111 -19.64 -8.30 -15.24
C ALA A 111 -18.20 -7.86 -15.60
N THR A 112 -17.73 -6.76 -15.02
CA THR A 112 -16.30 -6.44 -15.03
C THR A 112 -15.55 -7.37 -14.06
N ASN A 113 -14.26 -7.56 -14.26
CA ASN A 113 -13.43 -8.54 -13.54
C ASN A 113 -13.59 -8.55 -12.03
N MET A 114 -13.75 -7.40 -11.43
CA MET A 114 -13.77 -7.22 -9.98
C MET A 114 -15.17 -7.43 -9.39
N ALA A 115 -16.21 -7.35 -10.22
CA ALA A 115 -17.60 -7.40 -9.77
C ALA A 115 -18.00 -8.81 -9.31
N GLY A 116 -18.74 -8.89 -8.21
CA GLY A 116 -19.24 -10.14 -7.63
C GLY A 116 -18.18 -11.02 -6.96
N ARG A 117 -17.00 -10.50 -6.63
CA ARG A 117 -15.99 -11.27 -5.90
C ARG A 117 -16.45 -11.55 -4.47
N GLY A 118 -16.35 -12.82 -4.04
CA GLY A 118 -16.79 -13.26 -2.72
C GLY A 118 -18.23 -13.77 -2.67
N THR A 119 -19.06 -13.50 -3.72
CA THR A 119 -20.41 -14.02 -3.81
C THR A 119 -20.45 -15.31 -4.63
N ASP A 120 -21.16 -16.32 -4.14
CA ASP A 120 -21.37 -17.57 -4.86
C ASP A 120 -22.52 -17.46 -5.87
N ILE A 121 -22.41 -18.18 -7.00
CA ILE A 121 -23.42 -18.26 -8.02
C ILE A 121 -24.08 -19.62 -7.94
N THR A 122 -25.28 -19.65 -7.38
CA THR A 122 -26.04 -20.89 -7.22
C THR A 122 -26.82 -21.16 -8.51
N LEU A 123 -26.72 -22.39 -9.03
CA LEU A 123 -27.47 -22.78 -10.21
C LEU A 123 -28.98 -22.97 -9.90
N GLY A 124 -29.82 -22.47 -10.79
CA GLY A 124 -31.26 -22.69 -10.72
C GLY A 124 -31.66 -24.14 -11.01
N GLU A 125 -32.90 -24.47 -10.72
CA GLU A 125 -33.46 -25.81 -10.99
C GLU A 125 -33.45 -26.08 -12.52
N GLY A 126 -33.02 -27.29 -12.92
CA GLY A 126 -32.86 -27.70 -14.31
C GLY A 126 -31.66 -27.11 -15.07
N VAL A 127 -30.90 -26.20 -14.47
CA VAL A 127 -29.71 -25.62 -15.11
C VAL A 127 -28.53 -26.60 -15.20
N PRO A 128 -28.28 -27.47 -14.21
CA PRO A 128 -27.23 -28.48 -14.32
C PRO A 128 -27.39 -29.39 -15.53
N GLU A 129 -28.61 -29.78 -15.91
CA GLU A 129 -28.95 -30.63 -17.05
C GLU A 129 -28.68 -29.93 -18.39
N LEU A 130 -28.71 -28.59 -18.42
CA LEU A 130 -28.32 -27.76 -19.57
C LEU A 130 -26.83 -27.53 -19.69
N GLY A 131 -26.02 -28.14 -18.80
CA GLY A 131 -24.58 -27.98 -18.78
C GLY A 131 -24.05 -26.86 -17.88
N GLY A 132 -24.93 -26.35 -16.97
CA GLY A 132 -24.57 -25.35 -15.97
C GLY A 132 -24.24 -23.96 -16.51
N LEU A 133 -23.59 -23.15 -15.71
CA LEU A 133 -23.24 -21.76 -16.07
C LEU A 133 -22.16 -21.75 -17.15
N HIS A 134 -22.38 -20.97 -18.22
CA HIS A 134 -21.41 -20.71 -19.28
C HIS A 134 -20.69 -19.38 -19.05
N ILE A 135 -19.36 -19.42 -19.04
CA ILE A 135 -18.50 -18.23 -18.87
C ILE A 135 -17.99 -17.80 -20.24
N ILE A 136 -18.21 -16.55 -20.59
CA ILE A 136 -17.63 -15.93 -21.79
C ILE A 136 -16.64 -14.85 -21.34
N GLY A 137 -15.36 -15.01 -21.74
CA GLY A 137 -14.37 -13.95 -21.60
C GLY A 137 -14.27 -13.17 -22.93
N THR A 138 -14.35 -11.85 -22.88
CA THR A 138 -14.24 -11.00 -24.08
C THR A 138 -12.81 -10.57 -24.39
N GLU A 139 -11.89 -10.77 -23.46
CA GLU A 139 -10.45 -10.52 -23.60
C GLU A 139 -9.66 -11.39 -22.63
N ARG A 140 -8.37 -11.59 -22.92
CA ARG A 140 -7.43 -12.09 -21.93
C ARG A 140 -6.94 -10.96 -21.05
N HIS A 141 -6.86 -11.24 -19.76
CA HIS A 141 -6.36 -10.29 -18.80
C HIS A 141 -4.83 -10.23 -18.78
N GLU A 142 -4.28 -9.26 -18.08
CA GLU A 142 -2.84 -9.12 -17.87
C GLU A 142 -2.20 -10.29 -17.12
N SER A 143 -2.98 -11.10 -16.42
CA SER A 143 -2.50 -12.27 -15.68
C SER A 143 -3.43 -13.46 -15.86
N ARG A 144 -2.85 -14.64 -16.11
CA ARG A 144 -3.57 -15.93 -16.15
C ARG A 144 -4.38 -16.19 -14.89
N ARG A 145 -3.93 -15.67 -13.76
CA ARG A 145 -4.63 -15.75 -12.48
C ARG A 145 -6.03 -15.16 -12.57
N ILE A 146 -6.17 -14.02 -13.23
CA ILE A 146 -7.47 -13.33 -13.38
C ILE A 146 -8.37 -14.12 -14.33
N ASP A 147 -7.85 -14.64 -15.44
CA ASP A 147 -8.60 -15.52 -16.34
C ASP A 147 -9.11 -16.76 -15.61
N ASN A 148 -8.28 -17.38 -14.78
CA ASN A 148 -8.66 -18.53 -13.96
C ASN A 148 -9.71 -18.16 -12.89
N GLN A 149 -9.67 -16.95 -12.35
CA GLN A 149 -10.72 -16.46 -11.45
C GLN A 149 -12.05 -16.30 -12.17
N LEU A 150 -12.06 -15.79 -13.40
CA LEU A 150 -13.25 -15.69 -14.22
C LEU A 150 -13.81 -17.08 -14.54
N ARG A 151 -12.99 -18.02 -15.05
CA ARG A 151 -13.38 -19.41 -15.30
C ARG A 151 -13.91 -20.08 -14.02
N GLY A 152 -13.30 -19.80 -12.88
CA GLY A 152 -13.69 -20.34 -11.57
C GLY A 152 -15.00 -19.80 -11.01
N ARG A 153 -15.71 -18.94 -11.73
CA ARG A 153 -17.08 -18.54 -11.37
C ARG A 153 -18.10 -19.62 -11.63
N CYS A 154 -17.84 -20.56 -12.55
CA CYS A 154 -18.68 -21.72 -12.81
C CYS A 154 -18.04 -23.02 -12.32
N ALA A 155 -18.83 -24.10 -12.33
CA ALA A 155 -18.45 -25.48 -12.00
C ALA A 155 -17.82 -25.60 -10.59
N ARG A 156 -18.45 -24.97 -9.62
CA ARG A 156 -18.09 -25.08 -8.21
C ARG A 156 -18.72 -26.31 -7.59
N GLN A 157 -18.05 -26.91 -6.59
CA GLN A 157 -18.58 -28.04 -5.82
C GLN A 157 -19.06 -29.24 -6.68
N GLY A 158 -18.43 -29.45 -7.86
CA GLY A 158 -18.76 -30.53 -8.76
C GLY A 158 -19.95 -30.27 -9.68
N ASP A 159 -20.44 -29.01 -9.75
CA ASP A 159 -21.45 -28.61 -10.74
C ASP A 159 -20.88 -28.61 -12.17
N PRO A 160 -21.71 -28.86 -13.20
CA PRO A 160 -21.31 -28.67 -14.57
C PRO A 160 -21.12 -27.18 -14.89
N GLY A 161 -20.34 -26.91 -15.91
CA GLY A 161 -20.09 -25.55 -16.40
C GLY A 161 -19.11 -25.55 -17.56
N SER A 162 -19.02 -24.43 -18.25
CA SER A 162 -18.02 -24.29 -19.30
C SER A 162 -17.49 -22.87 -19.40
N SER A 163 -16.35 -22.72 -20.05
CA SER A 163 -15.76 -21.40 -20.35
C SER A 163 -15.26 -21.33 -21.78
N LYS A 164 -15.37 -20.14 -22.39
CA LYS A 164 -14.86 -19.83 -23.72
C LYS A 164 -14.42 -18.38 -23.79
N PHE A 165 -13.28 -18.13 -24.43
CA PHE A 165 -12.78 -16.77 -24.63
C PHE A 165 -12.88 -16.37 -26.08
N PHE A 166 -13.44 -15.17 -26.32
CA PHE A 166 -13.50 -14.51 -27.61
C PHE A 166 -12.47 -13.38 -27.63
N LEU A 167 -11.49 -13.47 -28.49
CA LEU A 167 -10.33 -12.58 -28.51
C LEU A 167 -10.24 -11.85 -29.85
N SER A 168 -9.56 -10.72 -29.87
CA SER A 168 -9.23 -9.99 -31.09
C SER A 168 -7.76 -9.60 -31.11
N LEU A 169 -7.20 -9.47 -32.31
CA LEU A 169 -5.85 -8.93 -32.49
C LEU A 169 -5.77 -7.44 -32.14
N GLU A 170 -6.91 -6.75 -32.06
CA GLU A 170 -7.03 -5.35 -31.63
C GLU A 170 -7.14 -5.22 -30.11
N ASP A 171 -7.19 -6.32 -29.34
CA ASP A 171 -7.25 -6.28 -27.88
C ASP A 171 -5.93 -5.72 -27.30
N ASP A 172 -6.02 -5.00 -26.18
CA ASP A 172 -4.87 -4.27 -25.61
C ASP A 172 -3.67 -5.15 -25.34
N LEU A 173 -3.86 -6.38 -24.87
CA LEU A 173 -2.80 -7.34 -24.65
C LEU A 173 -2.03 -7.64 -25.95
N MET A 174 -2.76 -7.80 -27.07
CA MET A 174 -2.18 -8.10 -28.37
C MET A 174 -1.50 -6.89 -28.98
N ARG A 175 -2.10 -5.73 -28.87
CA ARG A 175 -1.58 -4.47 -29.38
C ARG A 175 -0.25 -4.09 -28.71
N LEU A 176 -0.13 -4.28 -27.38
CA LEU A 176 1.05 -3.87 -26.60
C LEU A 176 2.20 -4.89 -26.66
N PHE A 177 1.91 -6.18 -26.77
CA PHE A 177 2.89 -7.25 -26.55
C PHE A 177 2.94 -8.34 -27.63
N GLY A 178 2.01 -8.34 -28.60
CA GLY A 178 1.86 -9.41 -29.58
C GLY A 178 1.95 -9.01 -31.06
N SER A 179 2.02 -7.73 -31.38
CA SER A 179 1.62 -7.21 -32.68
C SER A 179 2.51 -7.50 -33.88
N ASP A 180 3.83 -7.49 -33.73
CA ASP A 180 4.71 -7.35 -34.92
C ASP A 180 4.79 -8.60 -35.80
N ASN A 181 4.57 -9.79 -35.24
CA ASN A 181 4.65 -11.03 -36.00
C ASN A 181 3.30 -11.55 -36.53
N ILE A 182 2.18 -11.15 -35.88
CA ILE A 182 0.87 -11.71 -36.16
C ILE A 182 0.18 -10.99 -37.31
N ALA A 183 0.30 -9.67 -37.39
CA ALA A 183 -0.21 -8.90 -38.52
C ALA A 183 0.34 -9.36 -39.85
N GLY A 184 1.66 -9.63 -39.91
CA GLY A 184 2.32 -10.19 -41.12
C GLY A 184 1.93 -11.63 -41.49
N ILE A 185 1.46 -12.42 -40.51
CA ILE A 185 0.94 -13.78 -40.76
C ILE A 185 -0.48 -13.68 -41.32
N MET A 186 -1.27 -12.76 -40.82
CA MET A 186 -2.67 -12.55 -41.21
C MET A 186 -2.80 -12.05 -42.66
N ASP A 187 -1.97 -11.08 -43.05
CA ASP A 187 -1.97 -10.55 -44.42
C ASP A 187 -1.60 -11.63 -45.46
N LYS A 188 -0.84 -12.64 -45.02
CA LYS A 188 -0.48 -13.79 -45.87
C LYS A 188 -1.54 -14.88 -45.96
N LEU A 189 -2.46 -14.95 -44.95
CA LEU A 189 -3.48 -16.00 -44.91
C LEU A 189 -4.76 -15.63 -45.68
N GLY A 190 -4.94 -14.36 -46.11
CA GLY A 190 -6.06 -13.94 -46.95
C GLY A 190 -7.44 -14.17 -46.34
N MET A 191 -7.57 -14.24 -45.03
CA MET A 191 -8.82 -14.55 -44.30
C MET A 191 -9.78 -13.37 -44.25
N GLU A 192 -11.09 -13.65 -44.32
CA GLU A 192 -12.11 -12.64 -44.11
C GLU A 192 -12.16 -12.15 -42.67
N ASP A 193 -12.61 -10.92 -42.45
CA ASP A 193 -12.58 -10.27 -41.13
C ASP A 193 -13.49 -10.96 -40.08
N ASP A 194 -14.57 -11.63 -40.53
CA ASP A 194 -15.54 -12.30 -39.67
C ASP A 194 -15.22 -13.81 -39.44
N GLU A 195 -14.18 -14.36 -40.03
CA GLU A 195 -13.79 -15.76 -39.83
C GLU A 195 -12.96 -15.94 -38.54
N PRO A 196 -13.27 -16.99 -37.75
CA PRO A 196 -12.47 -17.32 -36.57
C PRO A 196 -11.08 -17.88 -36.98
N ILE A 197 -10.05 -17.44 -36.32
CA ILE A 197 -8.68 -17.89 -36.51
C ILE A 197 -8.40 -19.05 -35.56
N GLU A 198 -8.42 -20.25 -36.07
CA GLU A 198 -8.03 -21.47 -35.33
C GLU A 198 -6.62 -21.90 -35.68
N HIS A 199 -5.62 -21.13 -35.25
CA HIS A 199 -4.23 -21.48 -35.50
C HIS A 199 -3.44 -21.54 -34.23
N SER A 200 -2.80 -22.69 -33.96
CA SER A 200 -2.02 -22.93 -32.73
C SER A 200 -0.90 -21.92 -32.48
N LEU A 201 -0.34 -21.32 -33.53
CA LEU A 201 0.69 -20.29 -33.42
C LEU A 201 0.13 -18.99 -32.86
N VAL A 202 -1.13 -18.62 -33.15
CA VAL A 202 -1.77 -17.42 -32.64
C VAL A 202 -2.10 -17.59 -31.15
N THR A 203 -2.64 -18.76 -30.77
CA THR A 203 -2.87 -19.09 -29.34
C THR A 203 -1.58 -19.02 -28.53
N LYS A 204 -0.48 -19.60 -29.02
CA LYS A 204 0.84 -19.52 -28.38
C LYS A 204 1.36 -18.10 -28.30
N SER A 205 1.09 -17.27 -29.30
CA SER A 205 1.49 -15.86 -29.29
C SER A 205 0.77 -15.06 -28.20
N ILE A 206 -0.53 -15.29 -28.02
CA ILE A 206 -1.34 -14.69 -26.93
C ILE A 206 -0.81 -15.12 -25.56
N GLU A 207 -0.55 -16.44 -25.38
CA GLU A 207 0.04 -16.94 -24.14
C GLU A 207 1.42 -16.31 -23.85
N ASN A 208 2.25 -16.13 -24.88
CA ASN A 208 3.56 -15.50 -24.73
C ASN A 208 3.44 -14.00 -24.43
N ALA A 209 2.48 -13.29 -25.04
CA ALA A 209 2.19 -11.90 -24.72
C ALA A 209 1.78 -11.76 -23.26
N GLN A 210 0.87 -12.60 -22.77
CA GLN A 210 0.42 -12.62 -21.37
C GLN A 210 1.60 -12.90 -20.41
N LYS A 211 2.47 -13.87 -20.72
CA LYS A 211 3.67 -14.16 -19.93
C LYS A 211 4.64 -12.98 -19.87
N LYS A 212 4.79 -12.21 -20.97
CA LYS A 212 5.63 -11.00 -20.99
C LYS A 212 5.06 -9.91 -20.08
N VAL A 213 3.74 -9.72 -20.08
CA VAL A 213 3.07 -8.76 -19.18
C VAL A 213 3.22 -9.20 -17.71
N GLU A 214 2.98 -10.49 -17.43
CA GLU A 214 3.19 -11.06 -16.10
C GLU A 214 4.63 -10.82 -15.61
N ALA A 215 5.63 -11.11 -16.46
CA ALA A 215 7.04 -10.91 -16.13
C ALA A 215 7.39 -9.43 -15.89
N ARG A 216 6.86 -8.52 -16.72
CA ARG A 216 7.04 -7.07 -16.52
C ARG A 216 6.44 -6.61 -15.21
N ASN A 217 5.19 -6.98 -14.93
CA ASN A 217 4.50 -6.62 -13.71
C ASN A 217 5.19 -7.21 -12.46
N PHE A 218 5.69 -8.46 -12.58
CA PHE A 218 6.53 -9.06 -11.55
C PHE A 218 7.80 -8.24 -11.29
N SER A 219 8.51 -7.83 -12.34
CA SER A 219 9.73 -7.03 -12.22
C SER A 219 9.44 -5.68 -11.54
N ILE A 220 8.36 -4.99 -11.94
CA ILE A 220 7.95 -3.72 -11.32
C ILE A 220 7.66 -3.93 -9.83
N ARG A 221 6.85 -4.93 -9.47
CA ARG A 221 6.53 -5.21 -8.05
C ARG A 221 7.78 -5.56 -7.24
N LYS A 222 8.69 -6.34 -7.82
CA LYS A 222 9.95 -6.70 -7.17
C LYS A 222 10.79 -5.44 -6.88
N HIS A 223 10.95 -4.57 -7.86
CA HIS A 223 11.70 -3.31 -7.66
C HIS A 223 11.06 -2.43 -6.59
N VAL A 224 9.73 -2.25 -6.62
CA VAL A 224 9.03 -1.46 -5.60
C VAL A 224 9.32 -2.01 -4.21
N LEU A 225 9.26 -3.34 -4.03
CA LEU A 225 9.52 -3.97 -2.73
C LEU A 225 10.99 -3.86 -2.30
N GLU A 226 11.94 -3.92 -3.23
CA GLU A 226 13.37 -3.77 -2.94
C GLU A 226 13.70 -2.36 -2.41
N TYR A 227 13.00 -1.31 -2.86
CA TYR A 227 13.10 0.04 -2.32
C TYR A 227 12.35 0.18 -0.98
N ASP A 228 11.14 -0.39 -0.89
CA ASP A 228 10.32 -0.31 0.31
C ASP A 228 10.92 -1.09 1.50
N ASP A 229 11.70 -2.14 1.23
CA ASP A 229 12.38 -2.92 2.25
C ASP A 229 13.36 -2.08 3.07
N VAL A 230 14.08 -1.16 2.42
CA VAL A 230 14.98 -0.21 3.10
C VAL A 230 14.20 0.67 4.08
N MET A 231 13.08 1.23 3.61
CA MET A 231 12.21 2.06 4.45
C MET A 231 11.57 1.27 5.59
N ASN A 232 11.23 0.00 5.37
CA ASN A 232 10.67 -0.86 6.41
C ASN A 232 11.67 -1.16 7.51
N GLN A 233 12.92 -1.44 7.18
CA GLN A 233 13.98 -1.64 8.17
C GLN A 233 14.19 -0.39 9.04
N GLN A 234 14.25 0.78 8.43
CA GLN A 234 14.37 2.06 9.15
C GLN A 234 13.13 2.32 10.04
N ARG A 235 11.93 2.03 9.51
CA ARG A 235 10.67 2.16 10.26
C ARG A 235 10.63 1.25 11.49
N GLU A 236 11.09 0.01 11.37
CA GLU A 236 11.16 -0.92 12.51
C GLU A 236 12.05 -0.38 13.64
N VAL A 237 13.19 0.19 13.31
CA VAL A 237 14.11 0.80 14.30
C VAL A 237 13.41 1.97 15.01
N ILE A 238 12.87 2.94 14.26
CA ILE A 238 12.21 4.12 14.81
C ILE A 238 10.97 3.74 15.64
N TYR A 239 10.13 2.82 15.14
CA TYR A 239 8.91 2.42 15.86
C TYR A 239 9.24 1.61 17.12
N SER A 240 10.32 0.82 17.11
CA SER A 240 10.82 0.15 18.30
C SER A 240 11.27 1.17 19.37
N GLN A 241 12.01 2.21 18.97
CA GLN A 241 12.41 3.29 19.88
C GLN A 241 11.18 4.04 20.41
N ARG A 242 10.26 4.43 19.52
CA ARG A 242 9.02 5.10 19.90
C ARG A 242 8.18 4.26 20.88
N HIS A 243 8.13 2.95 20.69
CA HIS A 243 7.43 2.03 21.58
C HIS A 243 8.06 2.01 22.97
N LYS A 244 9.39 1.95 23.05
CA LYS A 244 10.13 2.01 24.34
C LYS A 244 9.85 3.31 25.09
N ILE A 245 9.82 4.45 24.37
CA ILE A 245 9.51 5.76 24.96
C ILE A 245 8.09 5.76 25.52
N LEU A 246 7.09 5.29 24.79
CA LEU A 246 5.70 5.25 25.19
C LEU A 246 5.44 4.36 26.40
N HIS A 247 6.18 3.26 26.55
CA HIS A 247 6.03 2.31 27.64
C HIS A 247 6.97 2.60 28.83
N GLN A 248 7.69 3.73 28.79
CA GLN A 248 8.62 4.16 29.83
C GLN A 248 9.69 3.12 30.19
N GLU A 249 10.07 2.25 29.25
CA GLU A 249 11.11 1.26 29.45
C GLU A 249 12.48 1.94 29.39
N ASN A 250 13.15 2.07 30.56
CA ASN A 250 14.57 2.52 30.69
C ASN A 250 14.92 3.83 29.99
N LEU A 251 14.00 4.81 29.93
CA LEU A 251 14.28 6.12 29.32
C LEU A 251 15.49 6.82 29.96
N LYS A 252 15.63 6.65 31.25
CA LYS A 252 16.75 7.24 32.02
C LYS A 252 18.11 6.76 31.50
N ASP A 253 18.23 5.47 31.22
CA ASP A 253 19.47 4.88 30.70
C ASP A 253 19.71 5.30 29.25
N THR A 254 18.66 5.34 28.42
CA THR A 254 18.73 5.78 27.01
C THR A 254 19.14 7.25 26.89
N ILE A 255 18.57 8.14 27.72
CA ILE A 255 18.97 9.55 27.70
C ILE A 255 20.40 9.72 28.22
N LYS A 256 20.78 8.94 29.23
CA LYS A 256 22.16 8.95 29.71
C LYS A 256 23.15 8.56 28.61
N GLU A 257 22.87 7.49 27.86
CA GLU A 257 23.69 7.10 26.70
C GLU A 257 23.78 8.23 25.66
N MET A 258 22.68 8.91 25.34
CA MET A 258 22.67 10.05 24.40
C MET A 258 23.52 11.22 24.91
N VAL A 259 23.46 11.51 26.20
CA VAL A 259 24.28 12.55 26.85
C VAL A 259 25.74 12.17 26.79
N ASP A 260 26.11 10.93 27.18
CA ASP A 260 27.47 10.44 27.18
C ASP A 260 28.09 10.51 25.77
N GLU A 261 27.36 10.10 24.72
CA GLU A 261 27.78 10.21 23.32
C GLU A 261 27.97 11.67 22.89
N THR A 262 27.06 12.57 23.30
CA THR A 262 27.14 14.00 22.97
C THR A 262 28.34 14.67 23.66
N VAL A 263 28.59 14.34 24.92
CA VAL A 263 29.78 14.82 25.67
C VAL A 263 31.03 14.31 25.02
N GLU A 264 31.15 13.01 24.71
CA GLU A 264 32.36 12.45 24.08
C GLU A 264 32.65 13.09 22.71
N ARG A 265 31.60 13.40 21.92
CA ARG A 265 31.75 14.13 20.66
C ARG A 265 32.26 15.56 20.90
N THR A 266 31.70 16.25 21.89
CA THR A 266 32.16 17.59 22.28
C THR A 266 33.63 17.55 22.67
N MET A 267 34.02 16.54 23.46
CA MET A 267 35.42 16.33 23.88
C MET A 267 36.32 16.05 22.67
N THR A 268 35.88 15.23 21.74
CA THR A 268 36.67 14.92 20.52
C THR A 268 36.87 16.15 19.65
N MET A 269 35.87 17.03 19.59
CA MET A 269 35.90 18.23 18.73
C MET A 269 36.78 19.36 19.35
N TYR A 270 36.68 19.58 20.64
CA TYR A 270 37.29 20.76 21.30
C TYR A 270 38.45 20.43 22.25
N ALA A 271 38.57 19.18 22.72
CA ALA A 271 39.61 18.68 23.56
C ALA A 271 40.12 17.30 23.08
N PRO A 272 40.65 17.19 21.84
CA PRO A 272 41.08 15.92 21.28
C PRO A 272 42.29 15.36 22.07
N PRO A 273 42.41 14.02 22.18
CA PRO A 273 43.44 13.37 22.99
C PRO A 273 44.88 13.58 22.50
N GLU A 274 45.05 13.94 21.22
CA GLU A 274 46.37 14.18 20.61
C GLU A 274 46.90 15.61 20.88
N VAL A 275 46.08 16.50 21.45
CA VAL A 275 46.43 17.91 21.71
C VAL A 275 46.65 18.13 23.19
N TYR A 276 47.66 18.91 23.54
CA TYR A 276 47.94 19.27 24.93
C TYR A 276 46.80 20.12 25.52
N SER A 277 46.51 19.97 26.81
CA SER A 277 45.40 20.65 27.50
C SER A 277 45.49 22.19 27.43
N GLU A 278 46.68 22.74 27.28
CA GLU A 278 46.92 24.19 27.10
C GLU A 278 46.44 24.73 25.74
N ASP A 279 46.35 23.85 24.75
CA ASP A 279 45.95 24.19 23.38
C ASP A 279 44.49 23.84 23.08
N TRP A 280 43.71 23.41 24.09
CA TRP A 280 42.28 23.12 23.91
C TRP A 280 41.46 24.40 23.72
N ASP A 281 40.48 24.38 22.82
CA ASP A 281 39.55 25.51 22.64
C ASP A 281 38.41 25.45 23.68
N LEU A 282 38.76 25.72 24.95
CA LEU A 282 37.83 25.69 26.05
C LEU A 282 36.71 26.72 25.94
N GLN A 283 36.96 27.86 25.27
CA GLN A 283 35.91 28.86 25.07
C GLN A 283 34.85 28.38 24.06
N ALA A 284 35.28 27.76 22.97
CA ALA A 284 34.37 27.17 22.01
C ALA A 284 33.64 25.96 22.61
N LEU A 285 34.31 25.14 23.46
CA LEU A 285 33.67 24.06 24.21
C LEU A 285 32.59 24.58 25.13
N ILE A 286 32.83 25.63 25.89
CA ILE A 286 31.86 26.26 26.80
C ILE A 286 30.64 26.75 25.97
N ASN A 287 30.91 27.52 24.91
CA ASN A 287 29.85 28.03 24.06
C ASN A 287 28.98 26.91 23.48
N TYR A 288 29.61 25.83 23.02
CA TYR A 288 28.89 24.66 22.50
C TYR A 288 28.11 23.96 23.60
N ALA A 289 28.70 23.71 24.77
CA ALA A 289 28.03 23.07 25.90
C ALA A 289 26.86 23.90 26.41
N GLU A 290 27.02 25.24 26.56
CA GLU A 290 25.91 26.14 26.94
C GLU A 290 24.82 26.25 25.89
N ASP A 291 25.14 26.04 24.64
CA ASP A 291 24.16 26.00 23.56
C ASP A 291 23.39 24.67 23.49
N PHE A 292 23.97 23.60 23.98
CA PHE A 292 23.36 22.26 23.86
C PHE A 292 22.84 21.70 25.18
N TYR A 293 23.63 21.64 26.25
CA TYR A 293 23.28 20.86 27.44
C TYR A 293 23.73 21.46 28.80
N ALA A 294 24.34 22.61 28.82
CA ALA A 294 24.78 23.21 30.04
C ALA A 294 24.02 24.53 30.37
N PRO A 295 23.72 24.82 31.65
CA PRO A 295 23.21 26.13 32.05
C PRO A 295 24.23 27.23 31.76
N ARG A 296 23.74 28.36 31.24
CA ARG A 296 24.61 29.52 30.93
C ARG A 296 25.31 30.06 32.19
N GLY A 297 26.60 30.28 32.07
CA GLY A 297 27.43 30.85 33.14
C GLY A 297 27.84 29.85 34.23
N LEU A 298 27.54 28.57 34.09
CA LEU A 298 28.00 27.53 35.00
C LEU A 298 29.44 27.08 34.68
N LEU A 299 29.81 27.07 33.40
CA LEU A 299 31.13 26.68 32.93
C LEU A 299 32.01 27.90 32.79
N THR A 300 33.24 27.83 33.35
CA THR A 300 34.22 28.89 33.25
C THR A 300 35.59 28.34 32.81
N VAL A 301 36.29 29.08 31.94
CA VAL A 301 37.61 28.67 31.43
C VAL A 301 38.56 28.44 32.57
N ASP A 302 38.60 29.33 33.61
CA ASP A 302 39.51 29.24 34.76
C ASP A 302 39.35 27.94 35.55
N TYR A 303 38.14 27.36 35.59
CA TYR A 303 37.91 26.09 36.24
C TYR A 303 38.30 24.91 35.33
N LEU A 304 37.87 24.95 34.06
CA LEU A 304 38.03 23.82 33.12
C LEU A 304 39.51 23.59 32.72
N GLN A 305 40.34 24.64 32.64
CA GLN A 305 41.77 24.53 32.29
C GLN A 305 42.60 23.72 33.28
N ASN A 306 42.10 23.51 34.51
CA ASN A 306 42.78 22.76 35.53
C ASN A 306 42.41 21.29 35.60
N LEU A 307 41.48 20.84 34.73
CA LEU A 307 40.96 19.47 34.68
C LEU A 307 41.72 18.63 33.65
N SER A 308 41.93 17.36 33.95
CA SER A 308 42.34 16.38 32.94
C SER A 308 41.18 16.13 31.96
N ARG A 309 41.46 15.48 30.83
CA ARG A 309 40.42 15.15 29.83
C ARG A 309 39.29 14.30 30.43
N GLU A 310 39.66 13.33 31.27
CA GLU A 310 38.72 12.45 31.94
C GLU A 310 37.86 13.21 32.96
N GLU A 311 38.48 14.06 33.78
CA GLU A 311 37.78 14.89 34.77
C GLU A 311 36.86 15.92 34.10
N LEU A 312 37.28 16.48 32.96
CA LEU A 312 36.44 17.39 32.16
C LEU A 312 35.21 16.66 31.60
N ALA A 313 35.37 15.46 31.06
CA ALA A 313 34.24 14.66 30.56
C ALA A 313 33.27 14.31 31.69
N GLU A 314 33.74 13.81 32.84
CA GLU A 314 32.92 13.52 34.02
C GLU A 314 32.19 14.76 34.54
N TYR A 315 32.85 15.92 34.52
CA TYR A 315 32.23 17.17 34.95
C TYR A 315 31.10 17.60 34.02
N LEU A 316 31.31 17.53 32.70
CA LEU A 316 30.28 17.83 31.70
C LEU A 316 29.10 16.86 31.79
N GLN A 317 29.33 15.57 32.04
CA GLN A 317 28.29 14.57 32.27
C GLN A 317 27.47 14.92 33.53
N LYS A 318 28.11 15.29 34.63
CA LYS A 318 27.42 15.72 35.86
C LYS A 318 26.58 16.98 35.65
N VAL A 319 27.07 17.95 34.89
CA VAL A 319 26.36 19.18 34.56
C VAL A 319 25.10 18.83 33.74
N ALA A 320 25.23 17.91 32.80
CA ALA A 320 24.11 17.43 32.01
C ALA A 320 23.08 16.63 32.83
N GLU A 321 23.45 15.97 33.92
CA GLU A 321 22.51 15.21 34.78
C GLU A 321 21.55 16.07 35.65
N LEU A 322 21.83 17.36 35.79
CA LEU A 322 21.09 18.25 36.72
C LEU A 322 19.68 18.70 36.23
N MET A 323 19.25 18.44 35.00
CA MET A 323 18.03 19.02 34.38
C MET A 323 17.01 17.99 33.84
N ARG A 324 16.24 17.33 34.71
CA ARG A 324 15.41 16.18 34.31
C ARG A 324 13.93 16.25 34.71
N GLU A 325 13.05 16.94 34.00
CA GLU A 325 11.61 16.80 34.29
C GLU A 325 10.65 16.58 33.09
N LEU A 326 11.10 16.63 31.82
CA LEU A 326 10.18 16.53 30.64
C LEU A 326 10.64 15.56 29.55
N GLU A 327 11.40 14.55 29.90
CA GLU A 327 12.13 13.66 28.99
C GLU A 327 11.23 12.97 27.95
N ASN A 328 10.10 12.40 28.38
CA ASN A 328 9.23 11.61 27.50
C ASN A 328 8.58 12.43 26.39
N LEU A 329 8.07 13.62 26.72
CA LEU A 329 7.34 14.47 25.77
C LEU A 329 8.31 15.02 24.72
N VAL A 330 9.49 15.42 25.16
CA VAL A 330 10.55 15.95 24.28
C VAL A 330 11.02 14.87 23.32
N MET A 331 11.35 13.68 23.83
CA MET A 331 11.81 12.57 23.00
C MET A 331 10.81 12.19 21.93
N LEU A 332 9.53 12.00 22.27
CA LEU A 332 8.50 11.65 21.29
C LEU A 332 8.39 12.71 20.20
N LYS A 333 8.36 13.98 20.58
CA LYS A 333 8.20 15.08 19.63
C LYS A 333 9.40 15.21 18.69
N VAL A 334 10.61 15.06 19.24
CA VAL A 334 11.84 15.11 18.42
C VAL A 334 11.90 13.94 17.44
N VAL A 335 11.66 12.71 17.92
CA VAL A 335 11.66 11.51 17.07
C VAL A 335 10.60 11.64 15.95
N ASP A 336 9.38 12.06 16.29
CA ASP A 336 8.29 12.18 15.31
C ASP A 336 8.60 13.25 14.25
N ASN A 337 9.18 14.40 14.63
CA ASN A 337 9.53 15.46 13.68
C ASN A 337 10.63 15.01 12.72
N HIS A 338 11.76 14.50 13.23
CA HIS A 338 12.86 14.05 12.39
C HIS A 338 12.46 12.87 11.49
N TRP A 339 11.60 11.97 11.99
CA TRP A 339 11.08 10.89 11.18
C TRP A 339 10.20 11.39 10.01
N MET A 340 9.35 12.39 10.22
CA MET A 340 8.54 12.96 9.15
C MET A 340 9.40 13.64 8.08
N GLU A 341 10.38 14.44 8.50
CA GLU A 341 11.34 15.08 7.57
C GLU A 341 12.15 14.03 6.80
N HIS A 342 12.53 12.95 7.46
CA HIS A 342 13.27 11.85 6.82
C HIS A 342 12.41 11.13 5.77
N LEU A 343 11.12 10.90 6.02
CA LEU A 343 10.21 10.31 5.05
C LEU A 343 10.14 11.15 3.77
N ASP A 344 10.01 12.47 3.89
CA ASP A 344 9.99 13.39 2.75
C ASP A 344 11.33 13.36 1.98
N ALA A 345 12.45 13.35 2.70
CA ALA A 345 13.78 13.27 2.12
C ALA A 345 14.03 11.94 1.38
N MET A 346 13.54 10.83 1.92
CA MET A 346 13.62 9.51 1.30
C MET A 346 12.75 9.41 0.04
N ASP A 347 11.59 10.06 0.01
CA ASP A 347 10.78 10.13 -1.21
C ASP A 347 11.49 10.93 -2.32
N MET A 348 12.13 12.05 -1.99
CA MET A 348 12.96 12.80 -2.94
C MET A 348 14.15 11.97 -3.45
N LEU A 349 14.82 11.22 -2.56
CA LEU A 349 15.91 10.33 -2.95
C LEU A 349 15.43 9.26 -3.93
N ARG A 350 14.29 8.63 -3.65
CA ARG A 350 13.69 7.59 -4.51
C ARG A 350 13.34 8.13 -5.90
N GLU A 351 12.82 9.35 -6.01
CA GLU A 351 12.53 10.00 -7.29
C GLU A 351 13.81 10.32 -8.08
N GLY A 352 14.87 10.76 -7.38
CA GLY A 352 16.12 11.21 -8.00
C GLY A 352 17.11 10.10 -8.33
N VAL A 353 17.11 9.00 -7.58
CA VAL A 353 18.16 7.96 -7.67
C VAL A 353 18.22 7.27 -9.03
N GLY A 354 17.09 7.21 -9.76
CA GLY A 354 17.03 6.64 -11.11
C GLY A 354 17.99 7.31 -12.10
N LEU A 355 18.35 8.58 -11.90
CA LEU A 355 19.30 9.31 -12.71
C LEU A 355 20.75 8.79 -12.55
N ARG A 356 21.07 8.09 -11.48
CA ARG A 356 22.39 7.49 -11.24
C ARG A 356 22.74 6.43 -12.29
N ALA A 357 21.72 5.79 -12.92
CA ALA A 357 21.92 4.85 -14.01
C ALA A 357 22.67 5.42 -15.21
N TYR A 358 22.54 6.74 -15.49
CA TYR A 358 23.31 7.41 -16.54
C TYR A 358 24.83 7.43 -16.23
N GLY A 359 25.20 7.38 -14.94
CA GLY A 359 26.58 7.25 -14.49
C GLY A 359 27.08 5.81 -14.36
N GLN A 360 26.39 4.83 -14.96
CA GLN A 360 26.69 3.40 -14.88
C GLN A 360 26.69 2.82 -13.45
N LYS A 361 25.99 3.47 -12.54
CA LYS A 361 25.79 3.00 -11.17
C LYS A 361 24.43 2.31 -11.06
N ASP A 362 24.37 1.24 -10.24
CA ASP A 362 23.10 0.59 -9.96
C ASP A 362 22.25 1.48 -9.02
N PRO A 363 21.08 1.97 -9.46
CA PRO A 363 20.25 2.88 -8.67
C PRO A 363 19.83 2.29 -7.32
N LEU A 364 19.59 0.98 -7.23
CA LEU A 364 19.18 0.33 -5.98
C LEU A 364 20.33 0.30 -4.97
N VAL A 365 21.55 0.07 -5.44
CA VAL A 365 22.74 0.07 -4.59
C VAL A 365 23.02 1.48 -4.06
N GLU A 366 23.01 2.49 -4.94
CA GLU A 366 23.18 3.89 -4.56
C GLU A 366 22.06 4.33 -3.57
N TYR A 367 20.81 3.94 -3.82
CA TYR A 367 19.70 4.21 -2.91
C TYR A 367 19.96 3.64 -1.51
N LYS A 368 20.43 2.40 -1.40
CA LYS A 368 20.74 1.77 -0.11
C LYS A 368 21.84 2.50 0.64
N PHE A 369 22.90 2.94 -0.05
CA PHE A 369 23.99 3.70 0.57
C PHE A 369 23.52 5.08 1.01
N GLU A 370 22.92 5.87 0.11
CA GLU A 370 22.46 7.21 0.45
C GLU A 370 21.38 7.18 1.53
N ALA A 371 20.47 6.19 1.51
CA ALA A 371 19.44 5.98 2.52
C ALA A 371 20.05 5.63 3.91
N TYR A 372 21.11 4.84 3.94
CA TYR A 372 21.80 4.52 5.17
C TYR A 372 22.46 5.77 5.77
N ASP A 373 23.20 6.53 4.97
CA ASP A 373 23.88 7.76 5.41
C ASP A 373 22.86 8.80 5.93
N MET A 374 21.74 8.96 5.23
CA MET A 374 20.66 9.86 5.65
C MET A 374 20.00 9.41 6.96
N PHE A 375 19.80 8.11 7.14
CA PHE A 375 19.21 7.56 8.36
C PHE A 375 20.17 7.71 9.54
N GLU A 376 21.46 7.46 9.36
CA GLU A 376 22.48 7.65 10.39
C GLU A 376 22.57 9.12 10.82
N ALA A 377 22.59 10.05 9.87
CA ALA A 377 22.56 11.49 10.15
C ALA A 377 21.29 11.92 10.91
N MET A 378 20.11 11.38 10.54
CA MET A 378 18.87 11.62 11.29
C MET A 378 18.95 11.09 12.73
N MET A 379 19.49 9.89 12.93
CA MET A 379 19.64 9.31 14.28
C MET A 379 20.56 10.15 15.17
N GLU A 380 21.63 10.70 14.59
CA GLU A 380 22.49 11.63 15.31
C GLU A 380 21.81 12.96 15.63
N ALA A 381 21.08 13.52 14.66
CA ALA A 381 20.32 14.74 14.88
C ALA A 381 19.23 14.58 15.95
N ILE A 382 18.58 13.41 16.03
CA ILE A 382 17.63 13.09 17.10
C ILE A 382 18.33 13.16 18.47
N LYS A 383 19.51 12.53 18.61
CA LYS A 383 20.26 12.53 19.88
C LYS A 383 20.63 13.96 20.31
N GLU A 384 21.15 14.76 19.36
CA GLU A 384 21.52 16.15 19.64
C GLU A 384 20.32 17.00 20.05
N ASP A 385 19.22 16.90 19.31
CA ASP A 385 18.02 17.70 19.58
C ASP A 385 17.31 17.26 20.86
N VAL A 386 17.27 15.95 21.18
CA VAL A 386 16.76 15.48 22.47
C VAL A 386 17.55 16.13 23.62
N VAL A 387 18.88 16.06 23.58
CA VAL A 387 19.71 16.69 24.60
C VAL A 387 19.46 18.19 24.65
N ARG A 388 19.49 18.88 23.49
CA ARG A 388 19.25 20.32 23.39
C ARG A 388 17.90 20.76 23.98
N TYR A 389 16.83 20.04 23.67
CA TYR A 389 15.48 20.42 24.11
C TYR A 389 15.23 20.09 25.58
N ILE A 390 15.74 18.98 26.10
CA ILE A 390 15.63 18.64 27.53
C ILE A 390 16.23 19.76 28.39
N TYR A 391 17.35 20.34 27.98
CA TYR A 391 18.05 21.37 28.73
C TYR A 391 17.59 22.81 28.44
N ARG A 392 16.80 23.04 27.40
CA ARG A 392 16.25 24.37 27.04
C ARG A 392 14.78 24.57 27.43
N VAL A 393 14.05 23.53 27.80
CA VAL A 393 12.65 23.67 28.20
C VAL A 393 12.59 24.30 29.59
N ASN A 394 12.43 25.63 29.63
CA ASN A 394 11.95 26.30 30.81
C ASN A 394 10.45 26.02 30.94
N VAL A 395 10.04 25.30 31.99
CA VAL A 395 8.62 25.13 32.34
C VAL A 395 8.09 26.49 32.74
N ILE A 396 7.44 27.17 31.82
CA ILE A 396 6.59 28.31 32.19
C ILE A 396 5.33 27.68 32.82
N THR A 397 5.38 27.51 34.14
CA THR A 397 4.18 27.31 34.94
C THR A 397 3.34 28.55 34.71
N GLN A 398 2.29 28.46 33.93
CA GLN A 398 1.27 29.50 33.91
C GLN A 398 0.78 29.65 35.36
N PRO A 399 0.83 30.83 35.94
CA PRO A 399 0.20 31.02 37.25
C PRO A 399 -1.23 30.54 37.09
N GLN A 400 -1.67 29.68 38.02
CA GLN A 400 -3.08 29.32 38.12
C GLN A 400 -3.85 30.64 38.13
N VAL A 401 -4.59 30.89 37.07
CA VAL A 401 -5.57 31.97 37.05
C VAL A 401 -6.60 31.53 38.09
N GLU A 402 -6.48 32.06 39.29
CA GLU A 402 -7.56 31.94 40.30
C GLU A 402 -8.83 32.39 39.61
N ASP A 403 -9.79 31.49 39.53
CA ASP A 403 -11.09 31.79 38.94
C ASP A 403 -11.71 32.96 39.71
N PRO A 404 -11.88 34.14 39.06
CA PRO A 404 -12.39 35.32 39.76
C PRO A 404 -13.82 35.14 40.32
N LEU A 405 -14.44 33.99 40.04
CA LEU A 405 -15.80 33.65 40.48
C LEU A 405 -15.85 32.80 41.76
N GLU A 406 -14.73 32.26 42.25
CA GLU A 406 -14.74 31.46 43.50
C GLU A 406 -15.05 32.32 44.78
N ASN A 407 -14.90 33.64 44.71
CA ASN A 407 -15.17 34.57 45.82
C ASN A 407 -16.31 35.56 45.54
N ALA A 408 -17.14 35.34 44.54
CA ALA A 408 -18.30 36.17 44.27
C ALA A 408 -19.50 35.71 45.11
N SER A 409 -19.68 36.31 46.28
CA SER A 409 -20.93 36.19 47.04
C SER A 409 -22.01 37.01 46.34
N THR A 410 -23.02 36.37 45.78
CA THR A 410 -24.20 37.01 45.22
C THR A 410 -25.11 37.48 46.36
N ASN A 411 -25.10 38.78 46.60
CA ASN A 411 -26.16 39.44 47.33
C ASN A 411 -27.38 39.59 46.39
N ASN A 412 -28.22 38.58 46.32
CA ASN A 412 -29.57 38.75 45.78
C ASN A 412 -30.59 38.70 46.94
N PRO A 413 -31.43 39.71 47.07
CA PRO A 413 -32.56 39.61 47.95
C PRO A 413 -33.62 38.69 47.39
N THR A 414 -34.04 37.72 48.15
CA THR A 414 -35.17 36.82 47.86
C THR A 414 -36.45 37.64 47.66
N PRO A 415 -37.22 37.47 46.57
CA PRO A 415 -38.64 37.88 46.58
C PRO A 415 -39.46 36.71 47.11
N GLU A 416 -40.27 37.02 48.12
CA GLU A 416 -41.37 36.18 48.62
C GLU A 416 -42.42 35.92 47.54
N GLY A 417 -42.84 34.66 47.44
CA GLY A 417 -44.18 34.19 47.17
C GLY A 417 -44.82 34.52 45.83
N ASP A 418 -45.01 33.53 45.02
CA ASP A 418 -46.37 33.18 44.58
C ASP A 418 -46.41 31.70 44.00
N GLU A 419 -47.34 30.92 44.53
CA GLU A 419 -47.67 29.59 44.03
C GLU A 419 -48.47 29.69 42.76
N GLY A 420 -47.99 29.07 41.71
CA GLY A 420 -48.69 28.99 40.41
C GLY A 420 -48.35 27.70 39.68
N ASN A 421 -49.16 26.70 39.94
CA ASN A 421 -49.35 25.43 39.27
C ASN A 421 -49.38 25.57 37.75
N LEU A 422 -48.49 24.88 37.02
CA LEU A 422 -48.80 24.49 35.63
C LEU A 422 -47.98 23.25 35.20
N LYS A 423 -48.72 22.15 35.06
CA LYS A 423 -48.32 20.90 34.38
C LYS A 423 -48.06 21.18 32.92
N ALA A 424 -46.99 20.60 32.36
CA ALA A 424 -46.89 20.38 30.94
C ALA A 424 -46.28 19.00 30.66
N GLU A 425 -47.02 18.20 29.89
CA GLU A 425 -46.73 16.88 29.41
C GLU A 425 -45.61 16.88 28.34
N PRO A 426 -44.96 15.71 28.09
CA PRO A 426 -43.94 15.58 27.06
C PRO A 426 -44.56 15.29 25.69
N LYS A 427 -44.12 15.95 24.67
CA LYS A 427 -44.36 15.55 23.27
C LYS A 427 -43.09 14.92 22.66
N LYS A 428 -43.38 13.81 22.03
CA LYS A 428 -42.70 12.88 21.11
C LYS A 428 -41.42 13.37 20.45
#